data_e733cccfd9511f7f39eacc6ae0ca2c26
#
_entry.id   e733cccfd9511f7f39eacc6ae0ca2c26
#
_cell.length_a   1.000
_cell.length_b   1.000
_cell.length_c   1.000
_cell.angle_alpha   90.00
_cell.angle_beta   90.00
_cell.angle_gamma   90.00
#
_symmetry.space_group_name_H-M   'P 1'
#
loop_
_entity.id
_entity.type
_entity.pdbx_description
1 polymer ?
#
loop_
_entity_poly.entity_id
_entity_poly.type
_entity_poly.pdbx_seq_one_letter_code
_entity_poly.pdbx_strand_id
1 'polypeptide(L)'
;MTSLASLLFPEPRRRLPHSRWLNVAARTVHLGATGILLGGHVFGADAGSLMPLLWVAMASGAAMIAIELYPTAHWAHQVCALFVYAKLGLLCLIPFAWDQRVPLLLAVVVLASVGSHATRRVRHYSLWYRRVMVD
;
A
#
# COMPACT_ATOMS: atom_id res chain seq x y z
N MET A 1 32.65 -1.27 -6.01
CA MET A 1 31.68 -0.41 -5.28
C MET A 1 30.35 -0.49 -6.03
N THR A 2 29.38 -1.22 -5.50
CA THR A 2 28.02 -1.28 -6.07
C THR A 2 27.38 0.11 -5.90
N SER A 3 27.09 0.78 -6.98
CA SER A 3 26.39 2.08 -6.95
C SER A 3 24.99 1.90 -6.36
N LEU A 4 24.53 2.84 -5.52
CA LEU A 4 23.16 2.88 -5.02
C LEU A 4 22.13 2.77 -6.15
N ALA A 5 22.44 3.31 -7.33
CA ALA A 5 21.60 3.19 -8.52
C ALA A 5 21.44 1.72 -8.97
N SER A 6 22.48 0.91 -8.96
CA SER A 6 22.41 -0.52 -9.36
C SER A 6 21.69 -1.37 -8.31
N LEU A 7 21.62 -0.91 -7.05
CA LEU A 7 20.82 -1.56 -6.01
C LEU A 7 19.33 -1.23 -6.14
N LEU A 8 18.99 0.00 -6.52
CA LEU A 8 17.60 0.45 -6.66
C LEU A 8 16.98 0.06 -8.01
N PHE A 9 17.81 0.01 -9.06
CA PHE A 9 17.39 -0.26 -10.45
C PHE A 9 18.23 -1.42 -11.04
N PRO A 10 18.07 -2.65 -10.50
CA PRO A 10 18.85 -3.79 -10.99
C PRO A 10 18.43 -4.17 -12.42
N GLU A 11 19.40 -4.43 -13.26
CA GLU A 11 19.23 -5.01 -14.59
C GLU A 11 20.06 -6.30 -14.68
N PRO A 12 19.42 -7.49 -14.81
CA PRO A 12 17.99 -7.77 -14.91
C PRO A 12 17.24 -7.56 -13.58
N ARG A 13 15.91 -7.33 -13.65
CA ARG A 13 15.05 -7.17 -12.47
C ARG A 13 15.16 -8.38 -11.54
N ARG A 14 15.16 -8.12 -10.23
CA ARG A 14 15.17 -9.21 -9.23
C ARG A 14 13.88 -10.00 -9.31
N ARG A 15 14.01 -11.32 -9.22
CA ARG A 15 12.85 -12.22 -9.13
C ARG A 15 12.68 -12.65 -7.68
N LEU A 16 11.53 -12.33 -7.09
CA LEU A 16 11.14 -12.84 -5.78
C LEU A 16 10.40 -14.17 -6.00
N PRO A 17 10.95 -15.31 -5.53
CA PRO A 17 10.25 -16.57 -5.65
C PRO A 17 8.94 -16.50 -4.86
N HIS A 18 7.88 -17.12 -5.40
CA HIS A 18 6.56 -17.15 -4.79
C HIS A 18 5.92 -15.77 -4.51
N SER A 19 6.40 -14.70 -5.17
CA SER A 19 5.91 -13.32 -4.97
C SER A 19 4.39 -13.19 -5.03
N ARG A 20 3.73 -13.95 -5.91
CA ARG A 20 2.27 -13.97 -6.03
C ARG A 20 1.59 -14.43 -4.73
N TRP A 21 2.07 -15.54 -4.14
CA TRP A 21 1.49 -16.09 -2.91
C TRP A 21 1.80 -15.22 -1.69
N LEU A 22 3.02 -14.67 -1.62
CA LEU A 22 3.39 -13.72 -0.58
C LEU A 22 2.52 -12.46 -0.63
N ASN A 23 2.27 -11.94 -1.83
CA ASN A 23 1.39 -10.77 -2.01
C ASN A 23 -0.05 -11.10 -1.63
N VAL A 24 -0.58 -12.28 -2.00
CA VAL A 24 -1.92 -12.72 -1.61
C VAL A 24 -2.02 -12.84 -0.10
N ALA A 25 -1.05 -13.49 0.56
CA ALA A 25 -1.04 -13.67 2.01
C ALA A 25 -0.99 -12.31 2.75
N ALA A 26 -0.03 -11.45 2.39
CA ALA A 26 0.11 -10.12 2.99
C ALA A 26 -1.16 -9.27 2.79
N ARG A 27 -1.76 -9.33 1.61
CA ARG A 27 -3.00 -8.62 1.29
C ARG A 27 -4.19 -9.13 2.08
N THR A 28 -4.33 -10.46 2.25
CA THR A 28 -5.40 -11.06 3.04
C THR A 28 -5.30 -10.61 4.50
N VAL A 29 -4.11 -10.69 5.08
CA VAL A 29 -3.87 -10.21 6.46
C VAL A 29 -4.17 -8.72 6.58
N HIS A 30 -3.71 -7.92 5.63
CA HIS A 30 -3.92 -6.48 5.60
C HIS A 30 -5.40 -6.11 5.53
N LEU A 31 -6.16 -6.75 4.64
CA LEU A 31 -7.60 -6.53 4.49
C LEU A 31 -8.37 -6.94 5.75
N GLY A 32 -8.02 -8.09 6.34
CA GLY A 32 -8.64 -8.53 7.59
C GLY A 32 -8.41 -7.53 8.73
N ALA A 33 -7.15 -7.16 8.97
CA ALA A 33 -6.80 -6.21 10.03
C ALA A 33 -7.44 -4.83 9.81
N THR A 34 -7.38 -4.28 8.60
CA THR A 34 -7.96 -2.96 8.28
C THR A 34 -9.49 -2.98 8.35
N GLY A 35 -10.15 -4.08 7.94
CA GLY A 35 -11.60 -4.22 8.06
C GLY A 35 -12.07 -4.23 9.52
N ILE A 36 -11.39 -4.98 10.39
CA ILE A 36 -11.69 -5.00 11.82
C ILE A 36 -11.40 -3.65 12.48
N LEU A 37 -10.28 -2.99 12.10
CA LEU A 37 -9.97 -1.64 12.56
C LEU A 37 -11.07 -0.65 12.21
N LEU A 38 -11.50 -0.62 10.95
CA LEU A 38 -12.57 0.26 10.50
C LEU A 38 -13.86 -0.01 11.27
N GLY A 39 -14.26 -1.28 11.38
CA GLY A 39 -15.43 -1.69 12.16
C GLY A 39 -15.32 -1.26 13.63
N GLY A 40 -14.16 -1.47 14.25
CA GLY A 40 -13.89 -1.04 15.61
C GLY A 40 -14.08 0.47 15.81
N HIS A 41 -13.58 1.30 14.89
CA HIS A 41 -13.79 2.75 14.95
C HIS A 41 -15.25 3.16 14.72
N VAL A 42 -15.98 2.47 13.83
CA VAL A 42 -17.40 2.72 13.55
C VAL A 42 -18.26 2.39 14.76
N PHE A 43 -17.98 1.26 15.43
CA PHE A 43 -18.76 0.78 16.57
C PHE A 43 -18.21 1.23 17.93
N GLY A 44 -17.21 2.11 17.95
CA GLY A 44 -16.72 2.71 19.19
C GLY A 44 -15.97 1.73 20.10
N ALA A 45 -15.29 0.74 19.53
CA ALA A 45 -14.46 -0.17 20.30
C ALA A 45 -13.31 0.57 21.02
N ASP A 46 -12.88 0.01 22.16
CA ASP A 46 -11.78 0.55 22.95
C ASP A 46 -10.48 0.62 22.15
N ALA A 47 -9.77 1.75 22.25
CA ALA A 47 -8.54 1.98 21.51
C ALA A 47 -7.46 0.95 21.83
N GLY A 48 -7.39 0.47 23.08
CA GLY A 48 -6.43 -0.57 23.48
C GLY A 48 -6.63 -1.88 22.75
N SER A 49 -7.88 -2.26 22.50
CA SER A 49 -8.25 -3.48 21.76
C SER A 49 -7.92 -3.39 20.27
N LEU A 50 -7.87 -2.17 19.71
CA LEU A 50 -7.58 -1.91 18.30
C LEU A 50 -6.08 -1.80 18.02
N MET A 51 -5.25 -1.54 19.03
CA MET A 51 -3.81 -1.33 18.87
C MET A 51 -3.08 -2.53 18.22
N PRO A 52 -3.30 -3.79 18.61
CA PRO A 52 -2.66 -4.92 17.94
C PRO A 52 -3.02 -5.03 16.46
N LEU A 53 -4.28 -4.72 16.11
CA LEU A 53 -4.76 -4.74 14.73
C LEU A 53 -4.11 -3.62 13.89
N LEU A 54 -3.88 -2.46 14.50
CA LEU A 54 -3.15 -1.38 13.86
C LEU A 54 -1.72 -1.83 13.49
N TRP A 55 -1.00 -2.46 14.42
CA TRP A 55 0.34 -2.98 14.14
C TRP A 55 0.34 -4.05 13.05
N VAL A 56 -0.63 -4.95 13.04
CA VAL A 56 -0.77 -5.96 11.99
C VAL A 56 -1.07 -5.31 10.63
N ALA A 57 -1.95 -4.30 10.60
CA ALA A 57 -2.24 -3.55 9.37
C ALA A 57 -1.01 -2.81 8.85
N MET A 58 -0.24 -2.16 9.73
CA MET A 58 1.00 -1.46 9.36
C MET A 58 2.06 -2.42 8.83
N ALA A 59 2.32 -3.53 9.56
CA ALA A 59 3.31 -4.52 9.18
C ALA A 59 2.97 -5.18 7.84
N SER A 60 1.70 -5.59 7.65
CA SER A 60 1.25 -6.21 6.40
C SER A 60 1.26 -5.22 5.22
N GLY A 61 0.91 -3.96 5.45
CA GLY A 61 1.02 -2.89 4.46
C GLY A 61 2.47 -2.62 4.04
N ALA A 62 3.39 -2.55 5.01
CA ALA A 62 4.83 -2.42 4.75
C ALA A 62 5.37 -3.62 3.97
N ALA A 63 4.96 -4.84 4.34
CA ALA A 63 5.34 -6.06 3.61
C ALA A 63 4.88 -6.01 2.14
N MET A 64 3.65 -5.56 1.86
CA MET A 64 3.15 -5.40 0.49
C MET A 64 4.00 -4.39 -0.30
N ILE A 65 4.34 -3.25 0.28
CA ILE A 65 5.21 -2.26 -0.35
C ILE A 65 6.59 -2.86 -0.63
N ALA A 66 7.18 -3.59 0.32
CA ALA A 66 8.47 -4.24 0.16
C ALA A 66 8.47 -5.28 -0.98
N ILE A 67 7.40 -6.08 -1.10
CA ILE A 67 7.23 -7.05 -2.19
C ILE A 67 7.19 -6.35 -3.55
N GLU A 68 6.51 -5.21 -3.65
CA GLU A 68 6.40 -4.44 -4.91
C GLU A 68 7.70 -3.69 -5.25
N LEU A 69 8.47 -3.24 -4.25
CA LEU A 69 9.74 -2.54 -4.45
C LEU A 69 10.92 -3.48 -4.72
N TYR A 70 10.83 -4.73 -4.27
CA TYR A 70 11.95 -5.69 -4.35
C TYR A 70 12.48 -5.92 -5.78
N PRO A 71 11.61 -6.10 -6.81
CA PRO A 71 12.06 -6.28 -8.18
C PRO A 71 12.79 -5.05 -8.74
N THR A 72 12.27 -3.86 -8.46
CA THR A 72 12.86 -2.59 -8.88
C THR A 72 12.15 -1.40 -8.22
N ALA A 73 12.88 -0.35 -7.89
CA ALA A 73 12.32 0.88 -7.35
C ALA A 73 11.50 1.71 -8.36
N HIS A 74 11.44 1.31 -9.64
CA HIS A 74 10.57 1.97 -10.64
C HIS A 74 9.10 1.98 -10.26
N TRP A 75 8.66 1.05 -9.41
CA TRP A 75 7.31 1.03 -8.85
C TRP A 75 6.95 2.36 -8.16
N ALA A 76 7.89 2.99 -7.45
CA ALA A 76 7.67 4.22 -6.70
C ALA A 76 7.20 5.42 -7.56
N HIS A 77 7.46 5.39 -8.86
CA HIS A 77 7.08 6.44 -9.81
C HIS A 77 5.85 6.09 -10.66
N GLN A 78 5.19 4.97 -10.35
CA GLN A 78 3.99 4.52 -11.05
C GLN A 78 2.73 5.06 -10.39
N VAL A 79 1.64 5.13 -11.14
CA VAL A 79 0.33 5.57 -10.64
C VAL A 79 -0.15 4.71 -9.47
N CYS A 80 0.17 3.40 -9.45
CA CYS A 80 -0.17 2.54 -8.32
C CYS A 80 0.45 3.00 -6.99
N ALA A 81 1.68 3.51 -7.02
CA ALA A 81 2.32 4.08 -5.83
C ALA A 81 1.66 5.40 -5.40
N LEU A 82 1.17 6.22 -6.34
CA LEU A 82 0.44 7.44 -6.02
C LEU A 82 -0.81 7.14 -5.17
N PHE A 83 -1.56 6.09 -5.50
CA PHE A 83 -2.70 5.65 -4.67
C PHE A 83 -2.26 5.23 -3.26
N VAL A 84 -1.07 4.63 -3.12
CA VAL A 84 -0.52 4.28 -1.80
C VAL A 84 -0.17 5.55 -1.04
N TYR A 85 0.52 6.50 -1.67
CA TYR A 85 0.90 7.78 -1.05
C TYR A 85 -0.31 8.59 -0.62
N ALA A 86 -1.36 8.66 -1.45
CA ALA A 86 -2.61 9.34 -1.11
C ALA A 86 -3.28 8.71 0.13
N LYS A 87 -3.33 7.37 0.21
CA LYS A 87 -3.85 6.66 1.39
C LYS A 87 -3.02 6.96 2.65
N LEU A 88 -1.70 6.91 2.54
CA LEU A 88 -0.82 7.23 3.66
C LEU A 88 -1.01 8.69 4.13
N GLY A 89 -1.16 9.63 3.19
CA GLY A 89 -1.47 11.03 3.51
C GLY A 89 -2.78 11.18 4.28
N LEU A 90 -3.85 10.50 3.85
CA LEU A 90 -5.13 10.50 4.58
C LEU A 90 -4.99 9.89 5.98
N LEU A 91 -4.25 8.79 6.13
CA LEU A 91 -4.00 8.17 7.42
C LEU A 91 -3.22 9.10 8.36
N CYS A 92 -2.25 9.87 7.84
CA CYS A 92 -1.50 10.86 8.60
C CYS A 92 -2.35 12.04 9.07
N LEU A 93 -3.51 12.31 8.42
CA LEU A 93 -4.43 13.36 8.84
C LEU A 93 -5.30 12.94 10.05
N ILE A 94 -5.50 11.63 10.28
CA ILE A 94 -6.40 11.13 11.34
C ILE A 94 -6.03 11.67 12.72
N PRO A 95 -4.75 11.70 13.18
CA PRO A 95 -4.42 12.24 14.49
C PRO A 95 -4.79 13.71 14.68
N PHE A 96 -4.80 14.50 13.60
CA PHE A 96 -5.13 15.94 13.60
C PHE A 96 -6.61 16.21 13.46
N ALA A 97 -7.38 15.26 12.92
CA ALA A 97 -8.80 15.37 12.67
C ALA A 97 -9.53 14.12 13.23
N TRP A 98 -9.33 13.84 14.51
CA TRP A 98 -9.81 12.62 15.15
C TRP A 98 -11.32 12.41 15.03
N ASP A 99 -12.11 13.48 15.09
CA ASP A 99 -13.57 13.42 14.94
C ASP A 99 -13.99 12.97 13.52
N GLN A 100 -13.10 13.15 12.54
CA GLN A 100 -13.31 12.76 11.15
C GLN A 100 -12.63 11.42 10.81
N ARG A 101 -12.19 10.64 11.80
CA ARG A 101 -11.46 9.38 11.57
C ARG A 101 -12.24 8.38 10.73
N VAL A 102 -13.53 8.23 10.95
CA VAL A 102 -14.36 7.27 10.19
C VAL A 102 -14.51 7.68 8.72
N PRO A 103 -14.93 8.92 8.37
CA PRO A 103 -14.95 9.33 6.96
C PRO A 103 -13.56 9.31 6.30
N LEU A 104 -12.47 9.62 7.01
CA LEU A 104 -11.13 9.51 6.47
C LEU A 104 -10.75 8.06 6.17
N LEU A 105 -11.06 7.12 7.06
CA LEU A 105 -10.86 5.68 6.84
C LEU A 105 -11.70 5.16 5.67
N LEU A 106 -12.94 5.61 5.54
CA LEU A 106 -13.79 5.26 4.38
C LEU A 106 -13.20 5.80 3.08
N ALA A 107 -12.66 7.03 3.08
CA ALA A 107 -11.97 7.57 1.91
C ALA A 107 -10.74 6.72 1.53
N VAL A 108 -9.98 6.21 2.51
CA VAL A 108 -8.88 5.25 2.28
C VAL A 108 -9.38 3.97 1.61
N VAL A 109 -10.52 3.43 2.05
CA VAL A 109 -11.13 2.24 1.43
C VAL A 109 -11.56 2.52 -0.01
N VAL A 110 -12.18 3.67 -0.27
CA VAL A 110 -12.58 4.08 -1.64
C VAL A 110 -11.34 4.19 -2.53
N LEU A 111 -10.28 4.86 -2.09
CA LEU A 111 -9.03 4.96 -2.84
C LEU A 111 -8.38 3.58 -3.07
N ALA A 112 -8.45 2.68 -2.10
CA ALA A 112 -7.95 1.31 -2.25
C ALA A 112 -8.74 0.54 -3.31
N SER A 113 -10.07 0.69 -3.30
CA SER A 113 -10.96 0.08 -4.31
C SER A 113 -10.67 0.62 -5.70
N VAL A 114 -10.68 1.93 -5.89
CA VAL A 114 -10.39 2.57 -7.19
C VAL A 114 -9.01 2.15 -7.71
N GLY A 115 -7.98 2.20 -6.86
CA GLY A 115 -6.62 1.81 -7.23
C GLY A 115 -6.49 0.34 -7.63
N SER A 116 -7.28 -0.56 -7.01
CA SER A 116 -7.27 -1.99 -7.35
C SER A 116 -8.00 -2.29 -8.67
N HIS A 117 -9.01 -1.52 -9.02
CA HIS A 117 -9.79 -1.66 -10.26
C HIS A 117 -9.22 -0.86 -11.43
N ALA A 118 -8.20 -0.02 -11.21
CA ALA A 118 -7.52 0.68 -12.27
C ALA A 118 -6.92 -0.29 -13.30
N THR A 119 -7.10 0.00 -14.60
CA THR A 119 -6.58 -0.85 -15.67
C THR A 119 -5.06 -1.01 -15.56
N ARG A 120 -4.54 -2.14 -16.05
CA ARG A 120 -3.09 -2.43 -16.01
C ARG A 120 -2.26 -1.30 -16.63
N ARG A 121 -2.74 -0.70 -17.73
CA ARG A 121 -2.08 0.42 -18.40
C ARG A 121 -1.97 1.66 -17.49
N VAL A 122 -3.04 2.03 -16.80
CA VAL A 122 -3.08 3.17 -15.88
C VAL A 122 -2.20 2.88 -14.66
N ARG A 123 -2.33 1.70 -14.07
CA ARG A 123 -1.63 1.30 -12.86
C ARG A 123 -0.10 1.32 -13.01
N HIS A 124 0.43 0.86 -14.16
CA HIS A 124 1.85 0.79 -14.45
C HIS A 124 2.37 1.95 -15.31
N TYR A 125 1.56 3.01 -15.46
CA TYR A 125 2.04 4.23 -16.10
C TYR A 125 3.02 4.95 -15.18
N SER A 126 4.25 5.17 -15.66
CA SER A 126 5.26 5.92 -14.94
C SER A 126 5.08 7.43 -15.20
N LEU A 127 4.88 8.17 -14.12
CA LEU A 127 4.77 9.64 -14.19
C LEU A 127 6.11 10.29 -14.58
N TRP A 128 7.23 9.68 -14.22
CA TRP A 128 8.56 10.19 -14.51
C TRP A 128 8.96 9.97 -15.98
N TYR A 129 8.76 8.71 -16.47
CA TYR A 129 9.16 8.35 -17.84
C TYR A 129 8.06 8.58 -18.87
N ARG A 130 6.86 9.02 -18.46
CA ARG A 130 5.67 9.24 -19.30
C ARG A 130 5.33 8.08 -20.22
N ARG A 131 5.57 6.86 -19.76
CA ARG A 131 5.29 5.62 -20.52
C ARG A 131 4.79 4.52 -19.58
N VAL A 132 4.11 3.54 -20.17
CA VAL A 132 3.66 2.34 -19.45
C VAL A 132 4.86 1.41 -19.25
N MET A 133 5.18 1.09 -17.99
CA MET A 133 6.27 0.20 -17.61
C MET A 133 5.72 -1.22 -17.39
N VAL A 134 5.26 -1.86 -18.46
CA VAL A 134 4.78 -3.26 -18.45
C VAL A 134 5.84 -4.10 -19.14
N ASP A 135 6.27 -5.17 -18.49
CA ASP A 135 7.03 -6.26 -19.09
C ASP A 135 6.06 -7.29 -19.66
#